data_a9f9d15310b55cc30e80f381a8502657
#
_entry.id   a9f9d15310b55cc30e80f381a8502657
#
_cell.length_a   1.000
_cell.length_b   1.000
_cell.length_c   1.000
_cell.angle_alpha   90.00
_cell.angle_beta   90.00
_cell.angle_gamma   90.00
#
_symmetry.space_group_name_H-M   'P 1'
#
loop_
_entity.id
_entity.type
_entity.pdbx_description
1 polymer ?
#
loop_
_entity_poly.entity_id
_entity_poly.type
_entity_poly.pdbx_seq_one_letter_code
_entity_poly.pdbx_strand_id
1 'polypeptide(L)'
;MAITSTIRLRMSAKDAHYGGNPVDGAHMVHLFGDVATELLIKCDGDEGLFCAYDNIEFLAPVYAGDYIEVHGEIERIGNTSRAMKFEARKVVVA
;
A
#
# COMPACT_ATOMS: atom_id res chain seq x y z
N MET A 1 14.35 -12.49 -10.95
CA MET A 1 14.58 -11.65 -9.73
C MET A 1 13.30 -10.89 -9.38
N ALA A 2 12.88 -10.96 -8.14
CA ALA A 2 11.65 -10.28 -7.71
C ALA A 2 11.91 -8.78 -7.55
N ILE A 3 10.97 -7.97 -8.03
CA ILE A 3 10.98 -6.52 -7.81
C ILE A 3 10.02 -6.23 -6.69
N THR A 4 10.52 -5.73 -5.59
CA THR A 4 9.75 -5.46 -4.38
C THR A 4 9.97 -4.04 -3.87
N SER A 5 9.04 -3.57 -3.07
CA SER A 5 9.14 -2.28 -2.41
C SER A 5 8.41 -2.33 -1.07
N THR A 6 8.96 -1.66 -0.07
CA THR A 6 8.36 -1.62 1.25
C THR A 6 8.49 -0.21 1.82
N ILE A 7 7.39 0.32 2.35
CA ILE A 7 7.41 1.56 3.12
C ILE A 7 6.97 1.25 4.55
N ARG A 8 7.48 2.02 5.50
CA ARG A 8 7.11 1.90 6.90
C ARG A 8 6.79 3.28 7.44
N LEU A 9 5.64 3.41 8.08
CA LEU A 9 5.20 4.70 8.59
C LEU A 9 4.30 4.53 9.81
N ARG A 10 4.15 5.62 10.55
CA ARG A 10 3.24 5.69 11.66
C ARG A 10 1.96 6.39 11.21
N MET A 11 0.81 5.82 11.55
CA MET A 11 -0.47 6.46 11.27
C MET A 11 -0.66 7.67 12.18
N SER A 12 -0.96 8.82 11.60
CA SER A 12 -1.19 10.04 12.36
C SER A 12 -2.67 10.18 12.72
N ALA A 13 -2.97 11.08 13.67
CA ALA A 13 -4.36 11.39 14.04
C ALA A 13 -5.14 11.98 12.85
N LYS A 14 -4.45 12.62 11.89
CA LYS A 14 -5.08 13.15 10.68
C LYS A 14 -5.65 12.06 9.78
N ASP A 15 -5.11 10.86 9.86
CA ASP A 15 -5.53 9.72 9.04
C ASP A 15 -6.74 9.01 9.62
N ALA A 16 -7.11 9.32 10.85
CA ALA A 16 -8.22 8.69 11.55
C ALA A 16 -9.50 9.53 11.38
N HIS A 17 -10.45 9.01 10.63
CA HIS A 17 -11.68 9.72 10.27
C HIS A 17 -12.92 9.26 11.02
N TYR A 18 -12.86 8.13 11.70
CA TYR A 18 -14.02 7.56 12.37
C TYR A 18 -13.95 7.73 13.88
N GLY A 19 -15.11 7.69 14.55
CA GLY A 19 -15.16 7.63 16.00
C GLY A 19 -14.39 6.42 16.50
N GLY A 20 -13.51 6.61 17.50
CA GLY A 20 -12.61 5.55 17.97
C GLY A 20 -11.26 5.53 17.26
N ASN A 21 -11.02 6.48 16.37
CA ASN A 21 -9.74 6.70 15.68
C ASN A 21 -9.27 5.61 14.73
N PRO A 22 -10.12 4.83 14.04
CA PRO A 22 -9.64 3.96 12.99
C PRO A 22 -9.26 4.79 11.75
N VAL A 23 -8.25 4.32 11.05
CA VAL A 23 -7.84 4.86 9.76
C VAL A 23 -8.75 4.26 8.69
N ASP A 24 -9.23 5.08 7.74
CA ASP A 24 -10.13 4.57 6.71
C ASP A 24 -9.40 3.72 5.67
N GLY A 25 -10.17 2.85 5.00
CA GLY A 25 -9.64 1.95 3.97
C GLY A 25 -9.08 2.71 2.77
N ALA A 26 -9.66 3.86 2.44
CA ALA A 26 -9.18 4.69 1.33
C ALA A 26 -7.74 5.16 1.57
N HIS A 27 -7.40 5.51 2.81
CA HIS A 27 -6.03 5.89 3.15
C HIS A 27 -5.07 4.72 2.96
N MET A 28 -5.48 3.52 3.36
CA MET A 28 -4.66 2.32 3.18
C MET A 28 -4.43 2.03 1.70
N VAL A 29 -5.46 2.18 0.87
CA VAL A 29 -5.34 2.01 -0.58
C VAL A 29 -4.42 3.07 -1.19
N HIS A 30 -4.45 4.29 -0.66
CA HIS A 30 -3.53 5.35 -1.08
C HIS A 30 -2.07 4.94 -0.83
N LEU A 31 -1.79 4.31 0.30
CA LEU A 31 -0.44 3.80 0.60
C LEU A 31 -0.02 2.71 -0.37
N PHE A 32 -0.93 1.84 -0.80
CA PHE A 32 -0.64 0.86 -1.84
C PHE A 32 -0.27 1.55 -3.15
N GLY A 33 -0.92 2.67 -3.47
CA GLY A 33 -0.57 3.49 -4.62
C GLY A 33 0.86 4.02 -4.56
N ASP A 34 1.31 4.46 -3.40
CA ASP A 34 2.68 4.93 -3.22
C ASP A 34 3.69 3.81 -3.44
N VAL A 35 3.42 2.61 -2.93
CA VAL A 35 4.27 1.44 -3.15
C VAL A 35 4.26 1.05 -4.63
N ALA A 36 3.10 1.09 -5.28
CA ALA A 36 2.99 0.79 -6.71
C ALA A 36 3.83 1.76 -7.54
N THR A 37 3.80 3.05 -7.21
CA THR A 37 4.59 4.06 -7.89
C THR A 37 6.08 3.77 -7.76
N GLU A 38 6.55 3.43 -6.56
CA GLU A 38 7.94 3.07 -6.34
C GLU A 38 8.35 1.82 -7.11
N LEU A 39 7.48 0.81 -7.16
CA LEU A 39 7.73 -0.41 -7.94
C LEU A 39 7.87 -0.10 -9.44
N LEU A 40 7.02 0.76 -9.97
CA LEU A 40 7.07 1.13 -11.38
C LEU A 40 8.34 1.92 -11.71
N ILE A 41 8.74 2.82 -10.83
CA ILE A 41 10.00 3.56 -11.01
C ILE A 41 11.17 2.60 -11.01
N LYS A 42 11.21 1.64 -10.11
CA LYS A 42 12.27 0.62 -10.06
C LYS A 42 12.29 -0.25 -11.29
N CYS A 43 11.12 -0.63 -11.80
CA CYS A 43 10.98 -1.54 -12.93
C CYS A 43 11.21 -0.85 -14.27
N ASP A 44 10.56 0.29 -14.48
CA ASP A 44 10.44 0.94 -15.78
C ASP A 44 11.07 2.32 -15.86
N GLY A 45 11.49 2.89 -14.71
CA GLY A 45 12.01 4.25 -14.66
C GLY A 45 10.93 5.32 -14.79
N ASP A 46 9.66 4.96 -14.68
CA ASP A 46 8.51 5.83 -14.88
C ASP A 46 7.40 5.44 -13.93
N GLU A 47 6.64 6.44 -13.45
CA GLU A 47 5.53 6.21 -12.51
C GLU A 47 4.39 5.37 -13.10
N GLY A 48 4.19 5.44 -14.43
CA GLY A 48 3.08 4.76 -15.07
C GLY A 48 1.72 5.35 -14.68
N LEU A 49 0.66 4.61 -15.01
CA LEU A 49 -0.72 4.97 -14.67
C LEU A 49 -1.39 3.81 -13.96
N PHE A 50 -2.13 4.13 -12.91
CA PHE A 50 -2.91 3.14 -12.18
C PHE A 50 -4.20 2.83 -12.95
N CYS A 51 -4.52 1.56 -13.14
CA CYS A 51 -5.73 1.15 -13.88
C CYS A 51 -6.83 0.59 -12.99
N ALA A 52 -6.51 -0.41 -12.17
CA ALA A 52 -7.54 -1.10 -11.40
C ALA A 52 -6.96 -1.91 -10.24
N TYR A 53 -7.83 -2.18 -9.26
CA TYR A 53 -7.62 -3.22 -8.26
C TYR A 53 -8.59 -4.35 -8.56
N ASP A 54 -8.10 -5.58 -8.63
CA ASP A 54 -8.95 -6.75 -8.85
C ASP A 54 -9.61 -7.21 -7.56
N ASN A 55 -8.88 -7.14 -6.45
CA ASN A 55 -9.37 -7.59 -5.16
C ASN A 55 -8.71 -6.77 -4.04
N ILE A 56 -9.52 -6.31 -3.10
CA ILE A 56 -9.05 -5.58 -1.92
C ILE A 56 -9.78 -6.15 -0.71
N GLU A 57 -9.01 -6.55 0.32
CA GLU A 57 -9.56 -7.06 1.56
C GLU A 57 -9.03 -6.25 2.75
N PHE A 58 -9.91 -5.91 3.67
CA PHE A 58 -9.59 -5.24 4.92
C PHE A 58 -9.84 -6.22 6.06
N LEU A 59 -8.77 -6.83 6.58
CA LEU A 59 -8.86 -7.94 7.53
C LEU A 59 -8.80 -7.49 9.00
N ALA A 60 -8.28 -6.30 9.26
CA ALA A 60 -8.17 -5.77 10.61
C ALA A 60 -8.16 -4.25 10.58
N PRO A 61 -8.69 -3.58 11.62
CA PRO A 61 -8.66 -2.13 11.67
C PRO A 61 -7.26 -1.60 11.98
N VAL A 62 -6.98 -0.41 11.47
CA VAL A 62 -5.75 0.33 11.73
C VAL A 62 -6.12 1.61 12.47
N TYR A 63 -5.37 1.96 13.50
CA TYR A 63 -5.66 3.11 14.36
C TYR A 63 -4.53 4.14 14.32
N ALA A 64 -4.86 5.37 14.69
CA ALA A 64 -3.86 6.42 14.85
C ALA A 64 -2.77 5.95 15.82
N GLY A 65 -1.53 6.18 15.48
CA GLY A 65 -0.38 5.78 16.28
C GLY A 65 0.20 4.41 15.91
N ASP A 66 -0.55 3.57 15.22
CA ASP A 66 -0.03 2.26 14.79
C ASP A 66 1.09 2.45 13.78
N TYR A 67 2.14 1.63 13.88
CA TYR A 67 3.17 1.56 12.86
C TYR A 67 2.81 0.48 11.86
N ILE A 68 2.81 0.87 10.59
CA ILE A 68 2.40 0.02 9.47
C ILE A 68 3.58 -0.19 8.54
N GLU A 69 3.73 -1.41 8.09
CA GLU A 69 4.66 -1.74 7.02
C GLU A 69 3.85 -2.16 5.80
N VAL A 70 4.02 -1.45 4.68
CA VAL A 70 3.31 -1.73 3.43
C VAL A 70 4.31 -2.29 2.44
N HIS A 71 4.08 -3.52 2.04
CA HIS A 71 4.94 -4.25 1.10
C HIS A 71 4.22 -4.51 -0.19
N GLY A 72 4.93 -4.36 -1.30
CA GLY A 72 4.42 -4.69 -2.62
C GLY A 72 5.46 -5.43 -3.45
N GLU A 73 4.97 -6.20 -4.40
CA GLU A 73 5.83 -6.89 -5.36
C GLU A 73 5.16 -6.94 -6.72
N ILE A 74 5.97 -6.98 -7.77
CA ILE A 74 5.48 -7.21 -9.12
C ILE A 74 5.37 -8.71 -9.34
N GLU A 75 4.14 -9.19 -9.58
CA GLU A 75 3.88 -10.60 -9.83
C GLU A 75 4.07 -10.98 -11.27
N ARG A 76 3.72 -10.08 -12.20
CA ARG A 76 3.75 -10.37 -13.62
C ARG A 76 3.99 -9.10 -14.43
N ILE A 77 4.83 -9.21 -15.42
CA ILE A 77 5.09 -8.15 -16.39
C ILE A 77 4.50 -8.57 -17.74
N GLY A 78 3.44 -7.87 -18.16
CA GLY A 78 2.86 -8.05 -19.49
C GLY A 78 3.50 -7.09 -20.50
N ASN A 79 2.94 -7.05 -21.69
CA ASN A 79 3.47 -6.17 -22.75
C ASN A 79 3.34 -4.69 -22.37
N THR A 80 2.15 -4.27 -21.90
CA THR A 80 1.88 -2.90 -21.49
C THR A 80 1.35 -2.81 -20.07
N SER A 81 1.38 -3.91 -19.32
CA SER A 81 0.79 -3.99 -17.99
C SER A 81 1.76 -4.57 -16.97
N ARG A 82 1.48 -4.25 -15.69
CA ARG A 82 2.22 -4.76 -14.54
C ARG A 82 1.19 -5.19 -13.50
N ALA A 83 1.20 -6.47 -13.15
CA ALA A 83 0.35 -6.98 -12.07
C ALA A 83 1.15 -6.99 -10.78
N MET A 84 0.56 -6.48 -9.71
CA MET A 84 1.22 -6.29 -8.41
C MET A 84 0.37 -6.85 -7.28
N LYS A 85 1.04 -7.24 -6.21
CA LYS A 85 0.41 -7.70 -4.98
C LYS A 85 0.91 -6.86 -3.82
N PHE A 86 -0.01 -6.45 -2.95
CA PHE A 86 0.30 -5.61 -1.80
C PHE A 86 -0.19 -6.22 -0.50
N GLU A 87 0.53 -5.95 0.58
CA GLU A 87 0.13 -6.32 1.92
C GLU A 87 0.53 -5.22 2.89
N ALA A 88 -0.38 -4.84 3.76
CA ALA A 88 -0.09 -3.91 4.85
C ALA A 88 -0.22 -4.66 6.18
N ARG A 89 0.76 -4.51 7.07
CA ARG A 89 0.78 -5.16 8.37
C ARG A 89 1.07 -4.17 9.47
N LYS A 90 0.42 -4.35 10.62
CA LYS A 90 0.82 -3.64 11.83
C LYS A 90 2.10 -4.27 12.36
N VAL A 91 3.13 -3.47 12.52
CA VAL A 91 4.39 -3.95 13.10
C VAL A 91 4.58 -3.46 14.52
N VAL A 92 3.92 -2.35 14.88
CA VAL A 92 3.82 -1.90 16.27
C VAL A 92 2.42 -1.36 16.49
N VAL A 93 1.73 -1.86 17.52
CA VAL A 93 0.40 -1.41 17.92
C VAL A 93 0.55 -0.30 18.95
N ALA A 94 -0.14 0.81 18.70
CA ALA A 94 -0.09 1.96 19.61
C ALA A 94 -0.78 1.68 20.94
#